data_73c0a086950b3cb95f67a88c4603e87d
#
_entry.id   73c0a086950b3cb95f67a88c4603e87d
#
_cell.length_a   1.000
_cell.length_b   1.000
_cell.length_c   1.000
_cell.angle_alpha   90.00
_cell.angle_beta   90.00
_cell.angle_gamma   90.00
#
_symmetry.space_group_name_H-M   'P 1'
#
loop_
_entity.id
_entity.type
_entity.pdbx_description
1 polymer ?
#
loop_
_entity_poly.entity_id
_entity_poly.type
_entity_poly.pdbx_seq_one_letter_code
_entity_poly.pdbx_strand_id
1 'polypeptide(L)'
;MSQKDFLIKILIFSLVFLSVKTIVNFLKKNTNHAQNLSHLGFAMLMLSILFNGVTSTEIIKNIKVGESFISKNDKITFEEIKTNEKKNYSSIIGTFEVKNKNNKIIKLYPEIRVYNQPVVATSEAAIKTTLFKDRFITINLIKDEQLFNVRYQNKPFMIWIWISTLIIIFGGTFAIFSKKKNYS
;
A
#
# COMPACT_ATOMS: atom_id res chain seq x y z
N MET A 1 27.14 -5.60 -11.48
CA MET A 1 25.76 -5.06 -11.60
C MET A 1 24.92 -6.13 -12.27
N SER A 2 23.85 -6.60 -11.62
CA SER A 2 23.00 -7.65 -12.20
C SER A 2 22.31 -7.11 -13.47
N GLN A 3 22.09 -7.97 -14.47
CA GLN A 3 21.32 -7.62 -15.67
C GLN A 3 19.91 -7.10 -15.31
N LYS A 4 19.31 -7.63 -14.25
CA LYS A 4 18.03 -7.15 -13.70
C LYS A 4 18.11 -5.71 -13.20
N ASP A 5 19.19 -5.35 -12.46
CA ASP A 5 19.36 -3.99 -11.95
C ASP A 5 19.53 -2.97 -13.07
N PHE A 6 20.19 -3.36 -14.15
CA PHE A 6 20.37 -2.52 -15.34
C PHE A 6 19.03 -2.26 -16.05
N LEU A 7 18.24 -3.31 -16.27
CA LEU A 7 16.91 -3.18 -16.89
C LEU A 7 15.95 -2.32 -16.07
N ILE A 8 15.94 -2.48 -14.74
CA ILE A 8 15.11 -1.66 -13.83
C ILE A 8 15.52 -0.18 -13.95
N LYS A 9 16.81 0.15 -14.00
CA LYS A 9 17.27 1.53 -14.15
C LYS A 9 16.87 2.14 -15.48
N ILE A 10 16.97 1.39 -16.59
CA ILE A 10 16.50 1.85 -17.90
C ILE A 10 15.01 2.12 -17.88
N LEU A 11 14.23 1.21 -17.30
CA LEU A 11 12.79 1.34 -17.21
C LEU A 11 12.39 2.58 -16.38
N ILE A 12 13.03 2.79 -15.22
CA ILE A 12 12.81 3.98 -14.40
C ILE A 12 13.13 5.25 -15.20
N PHE A 13 14.28 5.27 -15.87
CA PHE A 13 14.68 6.43 -16.68
C PHE A 13 13.69 6.74 -17.78
N SER A 14 13.22 5.73 -18.54
CA SER A 14 12.24 5.90 -19.61
C SER A 14 10.89 6.41 -19.10
N LEU A 15 10.42 5.91 -17.94
CA LEU A 15 9.18 6.35 -17.33
C LEU A 15 9.27 7.78 -16.76
N VAL A 16 10.40 8.14 -16.15
CA VAL A 16 10.66 9.52 -15.71
C VAL A 16 10.70 10.45 -16.91
N PHE A 17 11.40 10.07 -17.98
CA PHE A 17 11.44 10.85 -19.23
C PHE A 17 10.04 11.04 -19.83
N LEU A 18 9.22 9.99 -19.89
CA LEU A 18 7.85 10.06 -20.34
C LEU A 18 7.02 11.03 -19.48
N SER A 19 7.17 10.95 -18.16
CA SER A 19 6.47 11.84 -17.21
C SER A 19 6.84 13.32 -17.46
N VAL A 20 8.13 13.61 -17.55
CA VAL A 20 8.62 14.98 -17.80
C VAL A 20 8.14 15.49 -19.15
N LYS A 21 8.28 14.68 -20.23
CA LYS A 21 7.79 15.04 -21.56
C LYS A 21 6.29 15.34 -21.56
N THR A 22 5.50 14.55 -20.86
CA THR A 22 4.05 14.72 -20.76
C THR A 22 3.69 15.99 -20.00
N ILE A 23 4.38 16.29 -18.89
CA ILE A 23 4.19 17.54 -18.13
C ILE A 23 4.53 18.76 -19.00
N VAL A 24 5.67 18.72 -19.69
CA VAL A 24 6.08 19.81 -20.61
C VAL A 24 5.06 20.00 -21.73
N ASN A 25 4.53 18.92 -22.29
CA ASN A 25 3.48 18.99 -23.31
C ASN A 25 2.17 19.57 -22.76
N PHE A 26 1.83 19.26 -21.50
CA PHE A 26 0.65 19.80 -20.84
C PHE A 26 0.67 21.34 -20.73
N LEU A 27 1.88 21.91 -20.59
CA LEU A 27 2.08 23.36 -20.53
C LEU A 27 2.02 24.05 -21.90
N LYS A 28 2.06 23.30 -23.01
CA LYS A 28 1.99 23.84 -24.36
C LYS A 28 0.53 24.02 -24.80
N LYS A 29 0.24 25.15 -25.44
CA LYS A 29 -1.13 25.60 -25.79
C LYS A 29 -1.83 24.71 -26.83
N ASN A 30 -1.11 23.90 -27.62
CA ASN A 30 -1.62 23.17 -28.79
C ASN A 30 -1.41 21.65 -28.68
N THR A 31 -1.78 21.04 -27.51
CA THR A 31 -1.59 19.62 -27.28
C THR A 31 -2.88 18.92 -26.89
N ASN A 32 -2.97 17.64 -27.18
CA ASN A 32 -4.11 16.81 -26.76
C ASN A 32 -4.02 16.54 -25.26
N HIS A 33 -4.71 17.34 -24.44
CA HIS A 33 -4.70 17.23 -22.99
C HIS A 33 -5.21 15.88 -22.49
N ALA A 34 -6.19 15.27 -23.15
CA ALA A 34 -6.70 13.94 -22.79
C ALA A 34 -5.62 12.86 -22.92
N GLN A 35 -4.90 12.87 -24.05
CA GLN A 35 -3.79 11.94 -24.28
C GLN A 35 -2.65 12.17 -23.29
N ASN A 36 -2.27 13.40 -23.04
CA ASN A 36 -1.21 13.74 -22.08
C ASN A 36 -1.60 13.28 -20.67
N LEU A 37 -2.84 13.44 -20.24
CA LEU A 37 -3.32 13.01 -18.94
C LEU A 37 -3.22 11.48 -18.80
N SER A 38 -3.66 10.73 -19.82
CA SER A 38 -3.57 9.26 -19.82
C SER A 38 -2.12 8.78 -19.79
N HIS A 39 -1.23 9.40 -20.56
CA HIS A 39 0.20 9.04 -20.57
C HIS A 39 0.88 9.36 -19.22
N LEU A 40 0.53 10.48 -18.60
CA LEU A 40 1.04 10.84 -17.27
C LEU A 40 0.58 9.80 -16.23
N GLY A 41 -0.72 9.49 -16.22
CA GLY A 41 -1.27 8.47 -15.33
C GLY A 41 -0.61 7.11 -15.51
N PHE A 42 -0.38 6.67 -16.77
CA PHE A 42 0.31 5.43 -17.06
C PHE A 42 1.77 5.42 -16.56
N ALA A 43 2.52 6.48 -16.81
CA ALA A 43 3.90 6.59 -16.34
C ALA A 43 3.98 6.59 -14.80
N MET A 44 3.08 7.33 -14.12
CA MET A 44 2.98 7.33 -12.66
C MET A 44 2.60 5.97 -12.09
N LEU A 45 1.67 5.24 -12.75
CA LEU A 45 1.26 3.91 -12.35
C LEU A 45 2.44 2.94 -12.38
N MET A 46 3.16 2.89 -13.50
CA MET A 46 4.31 2.02 -13.67
C MET A 46 5.43 2.35 -12.68
N LEU A 47 5.74 3.64 -12.45
CA LEU A 47 6.71 4.07 -11.45
C LEU A 47 6.30 3.65 -10.04
N SER A 48 5.03 3.81 -9.69
CA SER A 48 4.50 3.45 -8.36
C SER A 48 4.59 1.94 -8.12
N ILE A 49 4.26 1.11 -9.12
CA ILE A 49 4.39 -0.35 -9.04
C ILE A 49 5.86 -0.76 -8.89
N LEU A 50 6.76 -0.17 -9.67
CA LEU A 50 8.19 -0.47 -9.58
C LEU A 50 8.77 -0.09 -8.22
N PHE A 51 8.51 1.13 -7.75
CA PHE A 51 8.98 1.57 -6.43
C PHE A 51 8.38 0.72 -5.31
N ASN A 52 7.09 0.40 -5.40
CA ASN A 52 6.47 -0.51 -4.43
C ASN A 52 7.19 -1.86 -4.43
N GLY A 53 7.39 -2.50 -5.60
CA GLY A 53 8.03 -3.80 -5.71
C GLY A 53 9.47 -3.83 -5.16
N VAL A 54 10.25 -2.76 -5.40
CA VAL A 54 11.66 -2.70 -4.99
C VAL A 54 11.82 -2.31 -3.51
N THR A 55 10.92 -1.49 -2.97
CA THR A 55 11.10 -0.90 -1.63
C THR A 55 10.20 -1.48 -0.56
N SER A 56 9.23 -2.31 -0.91
CA SER A 56 8.37 -3.03 0.05
C SER A 56 9.20 -3.90 1.00
N THR A 57 8.73 -4.02 2.21
CA THR A 57 9.33 -4.91 3.21
C THR A 57 8.27 -5.69 3.94
N GLU A 58 8.61 -6.91 4.26
CA GLU A 58 7.79 -7.83 5.04
C GLU A 58 8.66 -8.51 6.08
N ILE A 59 8.14 -8.59 7.30
CA ILE A 59 8.74 -9.35 8.40
C ILE A 59 7.64 -10.15 9.06
N ILE A 60 7.93 -11.44 9.30
CA ILE A 60 7.08 -12.33 10.07
C ILE A 60 7.85 -12.70 11.34
N LYS A 61 7.23 -12.55 12.50
CA LYS A 61 7.80 -12.87 13.80
C LYS A 61 6.76 -13.52 14.69
N ASN A 62 7.21 -14.51 15.46
CA ASN A 62 6.42 -15.08 16.55
C ASN A 62 6.82 -14.34 17.82
N ILE A 63 5.87 -13.63 18.43
CA ILE A 63 6.11 -12.79 19.61
C ILE A 63 4.99 -12.91 20.63
N LYS A 64 5.32 -12.62 21.88
CA LYS A 64 4.38 -12.48 23.00
C LYS A 64 3.96 -11.03 23.19
N VAL A 65 2.89 -10.83 23.94
CA VAL A 65 2.50 -9.50 24.42
C VAL A 65 3.64 -8.91 25.27
N GLY A 66 3.94 -7.63 25.08
CA GLY A 66 5.05 -6.91 25.70
C GLY A 66 6.34 -6.94 24.87
N GLU A 67 6.48 -7.82 23.88
CA GLU A 67 7.68 -7.89 23.06
C GLU A 67 7.67 -6.90 21.91
N SER A 68 8.85 -6.60 21.38
CA SER A 68 9.04 -5.69 20.25
C SER A 68 10.05 -6.22 19.24
N PHE A 69 9.90 -5.81 17.99
CA PHE A 69 10.86 -6.06 16.92
C PHE A 69 11.05 -4.84 16.03
N ILE A 70 12.13 -4.85 15.26
CA ILE A 70 12.48 -3.74 14.35
C ILE A 70 12.34 -4.21 12.92
N SER A 71 11.64 -3.40 12.10
CA SER A 71 11.54 -3.55 10.65
C SER A 71 12.06 -2.29 9.97
N LYS A 72 13.25 -2.35 9.40
CA LYS A 72 13.97 -1.19 8.80
C LYS A 72 13.98 0.03 9.73
N ASN A 73 12.99 0.87 9.61
CA ASN A 73 12.89 2.18 10.24
C ASN A 73 11.76 2.29 11.27
N ASP A 74 11.01 1.22 11.45
CA ASP A 74 9.87 1.17 12.35
C ASP A 74 10.18 0.16 13.46
N LYS A 75 10.00 0.59 14.73
CA LYS A 75 9.96 -0.32 15.89
C LYS A 75 8.50 -0.65 16.15
N ILE A 76 8.19 -1.94 16.19
CA ILE A 76 6.85 -2.47 16.41
C ILE A 76 6.81 -3.12 17.78
N THR A 77 5.93 -2.66 18.66
CA THR A 77 5.73 -3.20 20.01
C THR A 77 4.32 -3.75 20.11
N PHE A 78 4.18 -4.97 20.61
CA PHE A 78 2.90 -5.61 20.89
C PHE A 78 2.48 -5.26 22.32
N GLU A 79 1.57 -4.30 22.50
CA GLU A 79 1.23 -3.75 23.82
C GLU A 79 0.26 -4.65 24.60
N GLU A 80 -0.85 -5.04 24.01
CA GLU A 80 -1.94 -5.76 24.72
C GLU A 80 -2.84 -6.53 23.76
N ILE A 81 -3.65 -7.40 24.34
CA ILE A 81 -4.73 -8.12 23.67
C ILE A 81 -6.05 -7.81 24.35
N LYS A 82 -7.09 -7.62 23.53
CA LYS A 82 -8.47 -7.50 23.98
C LYS A 82 -9.34 -8.54 23.28
N THR A 83 -10.22 -9.16 24.02
CA THR A 83 -11.26 -10.01 23.43
C THR A 83 -12.55 -9.21 23.34
N ASN A 84 -13.29 -9.41 22.26
CA ASN A 84 -14.59 -8.78 22.04
C ASN A 84 -15.57 -9.82 21.49
N GLU A 85 -16.74 -9.91 22.11
CA GLU A 85 -17.80 -10.80 21.67
C GLU A 85 -18.87 -10.02 20.94
N LYS A 86 -19.22 -10.47 19.75
CA LYS A 86 -20.29 -9.96 18.91
C LYS A 86 -21.33 -11.05 18.69
N LYS A 87 -22.52 -10.68 18.21
CA LYS A 87 -23.64 -11.61 18.01
C LYS A 87 -23.32 -12.80 17.10
N ASN A 88 -22.45 -12.61 16.09
CA ASN A 88 -22.14 -13.61 15.06
C ASN A 88 -20.66 -14.05 15.02
N TYR A 89 -19.79 -13.42 15.82
CA TYR A 89 -18.37 -13.79 15.93
C TYR A 89 -17.79 -13.33 17.26
N SER A 90 -16.75 -13.99 17.70
CA SER A 90 -15.83 -13.52 18.73
C SER A 90 -14.54 -13.04 18.10
N SER A 91 -13.90 -12.05 18.69
CA SER A 91 -12.65 -11.51 18.15
C SER A 91 -11.57 -11.32 19.20
N ILE A 92 -10.33 -11.49 18.75
CA ILE A 92 -9.11 -11.20 19.50
C ILE A 92 -8.45 -10.02 18.80
N ILE A 93 -8.34 -8.87 19.46
CA ILE A 93 -7.79 -7.64 18.94
C ILE A 93 -6.43 -7.41 19.58
N GLY A 94 -5.38 -7.34 18.77
CA GLY A 94 -4.04 -6.96 19.23
C GLY A 94 -3.84 -5.46 19.13
N THR A 95 -3.24 -4.83 20.15
CA THR A 95 -2.81 -3.43 20.09
C THR A 95 -1.33 -3.37 19.81
N PHE A 96 -0.96 -2.75 18.69
CA PHE A 96 0.42 -2.57 18.26
C PHE A 96 0.79 -1.10 18.21
N GLU A 97 1.86 -0.73 18.90
CA GLU A 97 2.51 0.56 18.72
C GLU A 97 3.60 0.45 17.65
N VAL A 98 3.52 1.30 16.63
CA VAL A 98 4.55 1.42 15.59
C VAL A 98 5.20 2.78 15.70
N LYS A 99 6.46 2.81 16.12
CA LYS A 99 7.28 4.02 16.25
C LYS A 99 8.27 4.12 15.11
N ASN A 100 8.22 5.20 14.34
CA ASN A 100 9.17 5.42 13.24
C ASN A 100 10.45 6.12 13.72
N LYS A 101 11.46 6.25 12.84
CA LYS A 101 12.73 6.97 13.13
C LYS A 101 12.53 8.39 13.66
N ASN A 102 11.46 9.08 13.28
CA ASN A 102 11.17 10.45 13.69
C ASN A 102 10.35 10.50 15.00
N ASN A 103 10.36 9.43 15.78
CA ASN A 103 9.59 9.27 17.01
C ASN A 103 8.07 9.43 16.86
N LYS A 104 7.54 9.45 15.63
CA LYS A 104 6.10 9.48 15.40
C LYS A 104 5.51 8.10 15.69
N ILE A 105 4.53 8.08 16.59
CA ILE A 105 3.85 6.89 17.06
C ILE A 105 2.52 6.76 16.32
N ILE A 106 2.20 5.55 15.89
CA ILE A 106 0.88 5.16 15.39
C ILE A 106 0.45 3.86 16.07
N LYS A 107 -0.83 3.74 16.37
CA LYS A 107 -1.41 2.49 16.88
C LYS A 107 -2.16 1.77 15.77
N LEU A 108 -2.00 0.44 15.74
CA LEU A 108 -2.65 -0.46 14.81
C LEU A 108 -3.33 -1.57 15.58
N TYR A 109 -4.53 -1.97 15.14
CA TYR A 109 -5.41 -2.90 15.84
C TYR A 109 -5.81 -4.07 14.92
N PRO A 110 -4.88 -4.99 14.59
CA PRO A 110 -5.24 -6.21 13.86
C PRO A 110 -6.15 -7.09 14.69
N GLU A 111 -7.01 -7.85 14.02
CA GLU A 111 -8.05 -8.64 14.67
C GLU A 111 -8.08 -10.06 14.10
N ILE A 112 -8.26 -11.05 14.95
CA ILE A 112 -8.64 -12.40 14.55
C ILE A 112 -10.11 -12.55 14.87
N ARG A 113 -10.95 -12.86 13.88
CA ARG A 113 -12.38 -13.11 14.04
C ARG A 113 -12.67 -14.59 13.92
N VAL A 114 -13.41 -15.12 14.85
CA VAL A 114 -13.94 -16.48 14.81
C VAL A 114 -15.45 -16.40 14.68
N TYR A 115 -15.96 -16.73 13.50
CA TYR A 115 -17.38 -16.73 13.19
C TYR A 115 -18.05 -17.97 13.74
N ASN A 116 -19.32 -17.84 14.17
CA ASN A 116 -20.08 -18.93 14.78
C ASN A 116 -20.70 -19.87 13.73
N GLN A 117 -21.12 -19.32 12.58
CA GLN A 117 -21.78 -20.07 11.50
C GLN A 117 -21.43 -19.49 10.12
N PRO A 118 -20.68 -20.24 9.28
CA PRO A 118 -19.91 -21.45 9.62
C PRO A 118 -18.75 -21.11 10.57
N VAL A 119 -18.26 -22.08 11.31
CA VAL A 119 -17.13 -21.87 12.20
C VAL A 119 -15.85 -21.67 11.38
N VAL A 120 -15.49 -20.39 11.17
CA VAL A 120 -14.32 -19.99 10.39
C VAL A 120 -13.56 -18.89 11.13
N ALA A 121 -12.26 -19.04 11.21
CA ALA A 121 -11.36 -17.99 11.72
C ALA A 121 -10.77 -17.17 10.56
N THR A 122 -10.86 -15.84 10.64
CA THR A 122 -10.25 -14.91 9.68
C THR A 122 -9.30 -13.97 10.40
N SER A 123 -8.21 -13.58 9.73
CA SER A 123 -7.27 -12.58 10.21
C SER A 123 -7.52 -11.27 9.47
N GLU A 124 -7.96 -10.26 10.22
CA GLU A 124 -8.25 -8.93 9.71
C GLU A 124 -7.03 -8.03 9.89
N ALA A 125 -6.53 -7.48 8.79
CA ALA A 125 -5.37 -6.61 8.80
C ALA A 125 -5.71 -5.22 9.35
N ALA A 126 -4.89 -4.70 10.25
CA ALA A 126 -4.87 -3.27 10.55
C ALA A 126 -4.01 -2.54 9.54
N ILE A 127 -4.56 -1.51 8.90
CA ILE A 127 -3.91 -0.76 7.84
C ILE A 127 -3.82 0.71 8.22
N LYS A 128 -2.64 1.29 8.09
CA LYS A 128 -2.43 2.75 8.17
C LYS A 128 -1.86 3.27 6.87
N THR A 129 -2.71 3.89 6.09
CA THR A 129 -2.35 4.54 4.84
C THR A 129 -1.84 5.95 5.08
N THR A 130 -0.76 6.30 4.40
CA THR A 130 -0.23 7.66 4.28
C THR A 130 0.12 7.95 2.82
N LEU A 131 0.38 9.21 2.48
CA LEU A 131 0.68 9.59 1.10
C LEU A 131 1.84 8.82 0.46
N PHE A 132 2.82 8.38 1.25
CA PHE A 132 4.03 7.73 0.72
C PHE A 132 4.17 6.25 1.10
N LYS A 133 3.42 5.77 2.07
CA LYS A 133 3.53 4.37 2.51
C LYS A 133 2.31 3.90 3.28
N ASP A 134 2.00 2.64 3.09
CA ASP A 134 1.00 1.91 3.86
C ASP A 134 1.70 0.93 4.79
N ARG A 135 1.21 0.85 6.01
CA ARG A 135 1.64 -0.14 7.00
C ARG A 135 0.51 -1.10 7.28
N PHE A 136 0.82 -2.38 7.22
CA PHE A 136 -0.12 -3.46 7.48
C PHE A 136 0.41 -4.30 8.63
N ILE A 137 -0.46 -4.64 9.56
CA ILE A 137 -0.19 -5.68 10.55
C ILE A 137 -1.33 -6.69 10.50
N THR A 138 -0.97 -7.97 10.46
CA THR A 138 -1.87 -9.09 10.69
C THR A 138 -1.34 -9.94 11.82
N ILE A 139 -2.25 -10.58 12.55
CA ILE A 139 -1.93 -11.51 13.63
C ILE A 139 -2.61 -12.85 13.39
N ASN A 140 -1.94 -13.93 13.76
CA ASN A 140 -2.50 -15.27 13.83
C ASN A 140 -2.10 -15.90 15.15
N LEU A 141 -2.99 -16.66 15.77
CA LEU A 141 -2.71 -17.39 16.99
C LEU A 141 -1.93 -18.66 16.65
N ILE A 142 -0.83 -18.91 17.37
CA ILE A 142 -0.14 -20.19 17.33
C ILE A 142 -0.73 -21.04 18.46
N LYS A 143 -1.32 -22.18 18.11
CA LYS A 143 -1.85 -23.13 19.09
C LYS A 143 -0.71 -23.59 20.00
N ASP A 144 -1.01 -23.67 21.30
CA ASP A 144 -0.17 -24.25 22.36
C ASP A 144 0.96 -23.39 22.96
N GLU A 145 1.27 -22.16 22.48
CA GLU A 145 2.45 -21.43 22.95
C GLU A 145 2.21 -20.01 23.50
N GLN A 146 0.98 -19.54 23.62
CA GLN A 146 0.69 -18.10 23.93
C GLN A 146 1.48 -17.12 23.04
N LEU A 147 1.88 -17.61 21.87
CA LEU A 147 2.62 -16.85 20.85
C LEU A 147 1.66 -16.40 19.74
N PHE A 148 1.94 -15.23 19.20
CA PHE A 148 1.25 -14.72 18.04
C PHE A 148 2.22 -14.63 16.86
N ASN A 149 1.84 -15.22 15.74
CA ASN A 149 2.50 -14.96 14.47
C ASN A 149 2.08 -13.59 13.96
N VAL A 150 3.00 -12.64 14.02
CA VAL A 150 2.78 -11.26 13.60
C VAL A 150 3.47 -11.03 12.28
N ARG A 151 2.69 -10.63 11.27
CA ARG A 151 3.18 -10.25 9.95
C ARG A 151 3.07 -8.74 9.80
N TYR A 152 4.19 -8.06 9.70
CA TYR A 152 4.27 -6.64 9.44
C TYR A 152 4.75 -6.38 8.01
N GLN A 153 4.00 -5.54 7.29
CA GLN A 153 4.35 -5.13 5.93
C GLN A 153 4.39 -3.60 5.84
N ASN A 154 5.40 -3.08 5.17
CA ASN A 154 5.48 -1.69 4.77
C ASN A 154 5.51 -1.64 3.25
N LYS A 155 4.46 -1.05 2.65
CA LYS A 155 4.26 -0.96 1.20
C LYS A 155 4.26 0.51 0.76
N PRO A 156 5.39 1.02 0.28
CA PRO A 156 5.47 2.39 -0.24
C PRO A 156 4.67 2.57 -1.52
N PHE A 157 4.20 3.79 -1.75
CA PHE A 157 3.54 4.23 -2.99
C PHE A 157 2.23 3.51 -3.37
N MET A 158 1.59 2.76 -2.46
CA MET A 158 0.31 2.08 -2.76
C MET A 158 -0.79 3.06 -3.16
N ILE A 159 -0.91 4.20 -2.47
CA ILE A 159 -1.93 5.21 -2.79
C ILE A 159 -1.73 5.81 -4.18
N TRP A 160 -0.47 5.93 -4.64
CA TRP A 160 -0.15 6.46 -5.97
C TRP A 160 -0.58 5.54 -7.10
N ILE A 161 -0.63 4.21 -6.87
CA ILE A 161 -1.19 3.25 -7.82
C ILE A 161 -2.67 3.58 -8.07
N TRP A 162 -3.45 3.82 -7.01
CA TRP A 162 -4.86 4.18 -7.12
C TRP A 162 -5.08 5.54 -7.76
N ILE A 163 -4.32 6.56 -7.35
CA ILE A 163 -4.37 7.90 -7.93
C ILE A 163 -4.06 7.86 -9.43
N SER A 164 -3.01 7.13 -9.81
CA SER A 164 -2.60 7.01 -11.22
C SER A 164 -3.68 6.32 -12.07
N THR A 165 -4.33 5.30 -11.54
CA THR A 165 -5.45 4.62 -12.21
C THR A 165 -6.61 5.58 -12.45
N LEU A 166 -6.97 6.40 -11.46
CA LEU A 166 -8.01 7.42 -11.63
C LEU A 166 -7.61 8.46 -12.69
N ILE A 167 -6.36 8.89 -12.73
CA ILE A 167 -5.86 9.82 -13.76
C ILE A 167 -6.00 9.23 -15.16
N ILE A 168 -5.71 7.93 -15.35
CA ILE A 168 -5.89 7.24 -16.64
C ILE A 168 -7.37 7.23 -17.04
N ILE A 169 -8.26 6.89 -16.11
CA ILE A 169 -9.71 6.86 -16.35
C ILE A 169 -10.19 8.25 -16.77
N PHE A 170 -9.82 9.30 -16.06
CA PHE A 170 -10.20 10.67 -16.40
C PHE A 170 -9.64 11.10 -17.75
N GLY A 171 -8.38 10.76 -18.07
CA GLY A 171 -7.80 11.05 -19.39
C GLY A 171 -8.54 10.34 -20.51
N GLY A 172 -8.91 9.07 -20.33
CA GLY A 172 -9.68 8.29 -21.31
C GLY A 172 -11.09 8.83 -21.52
N THR A 173 -11.82 9.13 -20.44
CA THR A 173 -13.17 9.70 -20.52
C THR A 173 -13.15 11.07 -21.18
N PHE A 174 -12.18 11.92 -20.84
CA PHE A 174 -12.03 13.24 -21.46
C PHE A 174 -11.76 13.14 -22.98
N ALA A 175 -11.00 12.11 -23.42
CA ALA A 175 -10.77 11.87 -24.86
C ALA A 175 -12.07 11.57 -25.61
N ILE A 176 -12.99 10.78 -25.01
CA ILE A 176 -14.28 10.43 -25.62
C ILE A 176 -15.14 11.69 -25.80
N PHE A 177 -15.24 12.53 -24.77
CA PHE A 177 -16.06 13.76 -24.83
C PHE A 177 -15.46 14.82 -25.75
N SER A 178 -14.13 14.94 -25.83
CA SER A 178 -13.49 15.91 -26.72
C SER A 178 -13.64 15.56 -28.21
N LYS A 179 -13.64 14.27 -28.55
CA LYS A 179 -13.92 13.80 -29.93
C LYS A 179 -15.34 14.15 -30.38
N LYS A 180 -16.34 14.02 -29.52
CA LYS A 180 -17.74 14.27 -29.85
C LYS A 180 -17.99 15.74 -30.24
N LYS A 181 -17.20 16.70 -29.72
CA LYS A 181 -17.31 18.12 -29.99
C LYS A 181 -16.77 18.52 -31.38
N ASN A 182 -15.92 17.69 -32.01
CA ASN A 182 -15.33 17.97 -33.32
C ASN A 182 -16.16 17.41 -34.50
N TYR A 183 -17.26 16.70 -34.24
CA TYR A 183 -18.15 16.10 -35.23
C TYR A 183 -19.58 16.73 -35.23
N SER A 184 -19.80 17.73 -34.39
CA SER A 184 -21.04 18.57 -34.38
C SER A 184 -20.73 19.98 -34.87
#